data_13259de48eec5368fb4b24d47693f61d
#
_entry.id   13259de48eec5368fb4b24d47693f61d
#
_cell.length_a   1.000
_cell.length_b   1.000
_cell.length_c   1.000
_cell.angle_alpha   90.00
_cell.angle_beta   90.00
_cell.angle_gamma   90.00
#
_symmetry.space_group_name_H-M   'P 1'
#
loop_
_entity.id
_entity.type
_entity.pdbx_description
1 polymer ?
#
loop_
_entity_poly.entity_id
_entity_poly.type
_entity_poly.pdbx_seq_one_letter_code
_entity_poly.pdbx_strand_id
1 'polypeptide(L)'
;MEYLSHDRLTAGLDHVRDAPRDRGEVVAIVCRPAPGERELLSEATLDDEVGLVGDDWSTRGSKSTPDGSASRERQVTVMNARAAELVAGGTQRMALAGDQLYLDLDLSVDNLPAGSLIRLGEAVLEVSDVPHLGCAKFVERFGAEAMQFVNSRLGRQLRLRGMNTRIVVPGVVRVGDIATRVLAADPHG
;
A
#
# COMPACT_ATOMS: atom_id res chain seq x y z
N MET A 1 2.43 22.19 12.69
CA MET A 1 2.96 21.36 11.57
C MET A 1 2.21 21.80 10.32
N GLU A 2 2.90 22.22 9.28
CA GLU A 2 2.27 22.70 8.06
C GLU A 2 1.99 21.51 7.13
N TYR A 3 0.74 21.37 6.68
CA TYR A 3 0.36 20.38 5.69
C TYR A 3 0.61 20.90 4.28
N LEU A 4 0.82 20.00 3.33
CA LEU A 4 1.01 20.39 1.93
C LEU A 4 -0.29 20.88 1.31
N SER A 5 -0.21 22.00 0.58
CA SER A 5 -1.33 22.52 -0.20
C SER A 5 -1.62 21.65 -1.42
N HIS A 6 -2.84 21.75 -1.95
CA HIS A 6 -3.26 21.05 -3.17
C HIS A 6 -2.32 21.30 -4.36
N ASP A 7 -1.86 22.55 -4.52
CA ASP A 7 -0.93 22.91 -5.60
C ASP A 7 0.41 22.18 -5.48
N ARG A 8 0.96 22.06 -4.26
CA ARG A 8 2.21 21.32 -4.02
C ARG A 8 2.03 19.82 -4.25
N LEU A 9 0.90 19.26 -3.85
CA LEU A 9 0.56 17.85 -4.11
C LEU A 9 0.44 17.60 -5.62
N THR A 10 -0.22 18.51 -6.34
CA THR A 10 -0.38 18.40 -7.80
C THR A 10 0.97 18.54 -8.53
N ALA A 11 1.83 19.45 -8.08
CA ALA A 11 3.16 19.63 -8.66
C ALA A 11 4.08 18.40 -8.52
N GLY A 12 3.87 17.58 -7.48
CA GLY A 12 4.62 16.33 -7.27
C GLY A 12 4.08 15.11 -8.02
N LEU A 13 2.97 15.26 -8.74
CA LEU A 13 2.25 14.11 -9.32
C LEU A 13 3.03 13.41 -10.44
N ASP A 14 3.79 14.14 -11.24
CA ASP A 14 4.56 13.56 -12.35
C ASP A 14 5.63 12.60 -11.81
N HIS A 15 6.29 12.95 -10.71
CA HIS A 15 7.22 12.03 -10.05
C HIS A 15 6.57 10.71 -9.62
N VAL A 16 5.31 10.75 -9.17
CA VAL A 16 4.56 9.53 -8.82
C VAL A 16 4.22 8.71 -10.08
N ARG A 17 3.86 9.37 -11.18
CA ARG A 17 3.56 8.73 -12.47
C ARG A 17 4.76 8.06 -13.12
N ASP A 18 5.96 8.58 -12.85
CA ASP A 18 7.23 8.04 -13.35
C ASP A 18 7.69 6.79 -12.60
N ALA A 19 6.86 6.25 -11.67
CA ALA A 19 7.17 5.00 -10.99
C ALA A 19 7.24 3.84 -12.00
N PRO A 20 8.19 2.90 -11.84
CA PRO A 20 8.36 1.78 -12.75
C PRO A 20 7.12 0.88 -12.78
N ARG A 21 6.80 0.30 -13.96
CA ARG A 21 5.56 -0.44 -14.15
C ARG A 21 5.68 -1.94 -13.84
N ASP A 22 6.79 -2.54 -14.18
CA ASP A 22 6.93 -4.01 -14.15
C ASP A 22 7.75 -4.51 -12.96
N ARG A 23 8.74 -3.72 -12.56
CA ARG A 23 9.67 -4.05 -11.47
C ARG A 23 10.02 -2.80 -10.69
N GLY A 24 9.83 -2.87 -9.38
CA GLY A 24 10.13 -1.78 -8.44
C GLY A 24 10.71 -2.33 -7.14
N GLU A 25 11.16 -1.44 -6.26
CA GLU A 25 11.81 -1.81 -5.01
C GLU A 25 10.83 -1.79 -3.85
N VAL A 26 10.99 -2.69 -2.88
CA VAL A 26 10.38 -2.60 -1.54
C VAL A 26 11.16 -1.55 -0.75
N VAL A 27 10.63 -0.34 -0.67
CA VAL A 27 11.28 0.83 -0.05
C VAL A 27 11.17 0.81 1.47
N ALA A 28 10.03 0.37 1.99
CA ALA A 28 9.82 0.27 3.44
C ALA A 28 8.79 -0.81 3.78
N ILE A 29 8.98 -1.40 4.95
CA ILE A 29 8.06 -2.34 5.60
C ILE A 29 7.68 -1.78 6.95
N VAL A 30 6.38 -1.71 7.24
CA VAL A 30 5.85 -1.16 8.50
C VAL A 30 4.94 -2.18 9.15
N CYS A 31 5.27 -2.58 10.37
CA CYS A 31 4.39 -3.33 11.24
C CYS A 31 3.54 -2.38 12.09
N ARG A 32 2.31 -2.78 12.39
CA ARG A 32 1.37 -2.05 13.26
C ARG A 32 0.98 -2.96 14.43
N PRO A 33 1.85 -3.12 15.46
CA PRO A 33 1.62 -4.09 16.53
C PRO A 33 0.40 -3.74 17.38
N ALA A 34 0.06 -2.44 17.47
CA ALA A 34 -1.10 -1.95 18.20
C ALA A 34 -1.70 -0.68 17.54
N PRO A 35 -2.93 -0.28 17.89
CA PRO A 35 -3.55 0.94 17.38
C PRO A 35 -2.71 2.19 17.63
N GLY A 36 -2.25 2.82 16.55
CA GLY A 36 -1.41 4.03 16.61
C GLY A 36 0.10 3.76 16.55
N GLU A 37 0.54 2.54 16.82
CA GLU A 37 1.95 2.15 16.77
C GLU A 37 2.41 1.86 15.34
N ARG A 38 3.69 2.08 15.10
CA ARG A 38 4.37 1.85 13.81
C ARG A 38 5.81 1.46 14.07
N GLU A 39 6.20 0.31 13.55
CA GLU A 39 7.57 -0.19 13.59
C GLU A 39 8.09 -0.37 12.17
N LEU A 40 9.23 0.25 11.87
CA LEU A 40 9.95 0.04 10.62
C LEU A 40 10.74 -1.26 10.72
N LEU A 41 10.51 -2.15 9.77
CA LEU A 41 11.20 -3.44 9.72
C LEU A 41 12.13 -3.48 8.50
N SER A 42 13.28 -4.14 8.64
CA SER A 42 14.14 -4.48 7.50
C SER A 42 13.64 -5.71 6.75
N GLU A 43 12.89 -6.57 7.45
CA GLU A 43 12.36 -7.83 6.94
C GLU A 43 11.04 -8.16 7.64
N ALA A 44 10.11 -8.81 6.96
CA ALA A 44 8.86 -9.31 7.52
C ALA A 44 8.45 -10.64 6.90
N THR A 45 7.78 -11.49 7.66
CA THR A 45 7.09 -12.67 7.14
C THR A 45 5.65 -12.30 6.82
N LEU A 46 5.23 -12.58 5.60
CA LEU A 46 3.84 -12.54 5.17
C LEU A 46 3.25 -13.93 5.27
N ASP A 47 2.18 -14.09 6.02
CA ASP A 47 1.51 -15.35 6.31
C ASP A 47 0.04 -15.27 5.94
N ASP A 48 -0.51 -16.28 5.29
CA ASP A 48 -1.86 -16.24 4.72
C ASP A 48 -2.99 -16.30 5.77
N GLU A 49 -2.67 -16.68 7.02
CA GLU A 49 -3.64 -16.71 8.13
C GLU A 49 -3.59 -15.42 8.96
N VAL A 50 -2.38 -14.94 9.30
CA VAL A 50 -2.21 -13.81 10.22
C VAL A 50 -1.82 -12.49 9.54
N GLY A 51 -1.54 -12.50 8.24
CA GLY A 51 -1.10 -11.31 7.50
C GLY A 51 0.39 -11.06 7.66
N LEU A 52 0.81 -9.81 7.84
CA LEU A 52 2.18 -9.48 8.24
C LEU A 52 2.36 -9.92 9.69
N VAL A 53 3.29 -10.83 9.94
CA VAL A 53 3.54 -11.38 11.29
C VAL A 53 3.93 -10.24 12.25
N GLY A 54 3.21 -10.14 13.37
CA GLY A 54 3.36 -9.06 14.36
C GLY A 54 2.43 -7.86 14.15
N ASP A 55 1.75 -7.76 12.99
CA ASP A 55 0.73 -6.71 12.76
C ASP A 55 -0.60 -7.06 13.44
N ASP A 56 -1.36 -6.05 13.85
CA ASP A 56 -2.65 -6.22 14.52
C ASP A 56 -3.82 -6.59 13.58
N TRP A 57 -3.56 -6.81 12.28
CA TRP A 57 -4.61 -7.05 11.29
C TRP A 57 -5.55 -8.20 11.68
N SER A 58 -5.01 -9.35 12.05
CA SER A 58 -5.80 -10.55 12.38
C SER A 58 -6.65 -10.38 13.65
N THR A 59 -6.18 -9.61 14.62
CA THR A 59 -6.84 -9.38 15.91
C THR A 59 -7.74 -8.16 15.92
N ARG A 60 -7.44 -7.15 15.11
CA ARG A 60 -8.22 -5.90 15.01
C ARG A 60 -9.62 -6.12 14.43
N GLY A 61 -9.78 -7.13 13.58
CA GLY A 61 -11.02 -7.42 12.90
C GLY A 61 -11.43 -6.37 11.85
N SER A 62 -12.62 -6.52 11.30
CA SER A 62 -13.16 -5.62 10.27
C SER A 62 -14.65 -5.39 10.44
N LYS A 63 -15.08 -4.14 10.29
CA LYS A 63 -16.51 -3.76 10.24
C LYS A 63 -17.16 -4.18 8.92
N SER A 64 -16.40 -4.59 7.93
CA SER A 64 -16.92 -5.02 6.62
C SER A 64 -17.24 -6.52 6.53
N THR A 65 -16.85 -7.30 7.55
CA THR A 65 -17.17 -8.72 7.67
C THR A 65 -18.38 -8.92 8.59
N PRO A 66 -19.32 -9.81 8.24
CA PRO A 66 -20.54 -10.00 9.04
C PRO A 66 -20.29 -10.45 10.48
N ASP A 67 -19.24 -11.23 10.70
CA ASP A 67 -18.84 -11.78 12.00
C ASP A 67 -17.77 -10.94 12.73
N GLY A 68 -17.35 -9.81 12.13
CA GLY A 68 -16.31 -8.96 12.69
C GLY A 68 -14.88 -9.50 12.52
N SER A 69 -14.69 -10.63 11.84
CA SER A 69 -13.35 -11.19 11.55
C SER A 69 -12.52 -10.26 10.68
N ALA A 70 -11.21 -10.46 10.63
CA ALA A 70 -10.33 -9.73 9.73
C ALA A 70 -10.66 -10.05 8.26
N SER A 71 -10.72 -9.01 7.42
CA SER A 71 -11.04 -9.16 6.00
C SER A 71 -9.81 -9.57 5.21
N ARG A 72 -9.79 -10.77 4.62
CA ARG A 72 -8.69 -11.25 3.77
C ARG A 72 -8.43 -10.34 2.57
N GLU A 73 -9.46 -9.67 2.04
CA GLU A 73 -9.33 -8.69 0.96
C GLU A 73 -8.56 -7.41 1.37
N ARG A 74 -8.25 -7.27 2.67
CA ARG A 74 -7.51 -6.15 3.25
C ARG A 74 -6.37 -6.63 4.15
N GLN A 75 -5.79 -7.78 3.79
CA GLN A 75 -4.81 -8.47 4.62
C GLN A 75 -3.50 -7.69 4.71
N VAL A 76 -3.01 -7.19 3.56
CA VAL A 76 -1.85 -6.31 3.47
C VAL A 76 -2.21 -5.07 2.67
N THR A 77 -1.88 -3.90 3.19
CA THR A 77 -2.05 -2.63 2.47
C THR A 77 -0.70 -2.19 1.89
N VAL A 78 -0.74 -1.81 0.61
CA VAL A 78 0.43 -1.42 -0.17
C VAL A 78 0.24 0.00 -0.69
N MET A 79 1.23 0.86 -0.52
CA MET A 79 1.22 2.23 -1.05
C MET A 79 2.44 2.47 -1.94
N ASN A 80 2.27 3.25 -3.01
CA ASN A 80 3.40 3.71 -3.80
C ASN A 80 4.29 4.61 -2.93
N ALA A 81 5.60 4.32 -2.87
CA ALA A 81 6.53 5.02 -2.00
C ALA A 81 6.63 6.52 -2.33
N ARG A 82 6.64 6.87 -3.63
CA ARG A 82 6.68 8.27 -4.09
C ARG A 82 5.40 9.02 -3.72
N ALA A 83 4.23 8.37 -3.81
CA ALA A 83 2.97 8.96 -3.37
C ALA A 83 2.94 9.17 -1.85
N ALA A 84 3.46 8.20 -1.08
CA ALA A 84 3.56 8.30 0.37
C ALA A 84 4.51 9.44 0.78
N GLU A 85 5.68 9.54 0.15
CA GLU A 85 6.63 10.63 0.36
C GLU A 85 6.01 12.00 0.02
N LEU A 86 5.31 12.09 -1.12
CA LEU A 86 4.64 13.31 -1.54
C LEU A 86 3.63 13.78 -0.49
N VAL A 87 2.68 12.93 -0.08
CA VAL A 87 1.64 13.35 0.89
C VAL A 87 2.20 13.60 2.28
N ALA A 88 3.26 12.93 2.65
CA ALA A 88 3.95 13.08 3.94
C ALA A 88 4.84 14.33 4.02
N GLY A 89 5.22 14.90 2.86
CA GLY A 89 6.20 15.97 2.78
C GLY A 89 7.64 15.51 3.08
N GLY A 90 7.93 14.23 2.81
CA GLY A 90 9.24 13.61 3.00
C GLY A 90 9.18 12.20 3.57
N THR A 91 10.28 11.46 3.45
CA THR A 91 10.38 10.03 3.81
C THR A 91 10.16 9.74 5.28
N GLN A 92 10.57 10.65 6.19
CA GLN A 92 10.49 10.46 7.64
C GLN A 92 9.07 10.22 8.17
N ARG A 93 8.05 10.70 7.44
CA ARG A 93 6.65 10.61 7.84
C ARG A 93 5.83 9.60 7.03
N MET A 94 6.43 8.92 6.05
CA MET A 94 5.73 7.96 5.17
C MET A 94 4.96 6.89 5.97
N ALA A 95 5.60 6.30 6.98
CA ALA A 95 4.98 5.26 7.82
C ALA A 95 3.67 5.70 8.49
N LEU A 96 3.45 7.01 8.64
CA LEU A 96 2.21 7.56 9.17
C LEU A 96 1.01 7.35 8.22
N ALA A 97 1.22 7.08 6.93
CA ALA A 97 0.13 6.71 6.02
C ALA A 97 -0.60 5.45 6.51
N GLY A 98 0.12 4.54 7.17
CA GLY A 98 -0.46 3.40 7.87
C GLY A 98 -0.57 2.15 7.03
N ASP A 99 0.10 2.12 5.88
CA ASP A 99 0.27 0.94 5.05
C ASP A 99 1.41 0.06 5.57
N GLN A 100 1.37 -1.23 5.26
CA GLN A 100 2.42 -2.17 5.68
C GLN A 100 3.59 -2.20 4.71
N LEU A 101 3.34 -2.06 3.41
CA LEU A 101 4.38 -2.11 2.37
C LEU A 101 4.38 -0.82 1.55
N TYR A 102 5.58 -0.30 1.30
CA TYR A 102 5.81 0.85 0.42
C TYR A 102 6.69 0.43 -0.73
N LEU A 103 6.14 0.49 -1.95
CA LEU A 103 6.82 0.03 -3.16
C LEU A 103 7.12 1.20 -4.08
N ASP A 104 8.31 1.27 -4.64
CA ASP A 104 8.59 2.12 -5.80
C ASP A 104 8.12 1.43 -7.08
N LEU A 105 6.82 1.34 -7.24
CA LEU A 105 6.14 0.66 -8.34
C LEU A 105 4.85 1.42 -8.71
N ASP A 106 4.51 1.46 -10.00
CA ASP A 106 3.22 2.00 -10.46
C ASP A 106 2.08 1.08 -10.00
N LEU A 107 1.32 1.53 -9.01
CA LEU A 107 0.17 0.82 -8.44
C LEU A 107 -1.16 1.18 -9.12
N SER A 108 -1.15 1.97 -10.21
CA SER A 108 -2.36 2.42 -10.88
C SER A 108 -3.28 1.27 -11.28
N VAL A 109 -4.57 1.55 -11.42
CA VAL A 109 -5.57 0.58 -11.87
C VAL A 109 -5.23 0.04 -13.26
N ASP A 110 -4.63 0.88 -14.11
CA ASP A 110 -4.22 0.51 -15.48
C ASP A 110 -3.03 -0.45 -15.48
N ASN A 111 -2.15 -0.35 -14.49
CA ASN A 111 -0.97 -1.23 -14.39
C ASN A 111 -1.28 -2.51 -13.63
N LEU A 112 -1.98 -2.40 -12.51
CA LEU A 112 -2.28 -3.49 -11.58
C LEU A 112 -3.80 -3.58 -11.33
N PRO A 113 -4.63 -3.97 -12.32
CA PRO A 113 -6.06 -4.18 -12.07
C PRO A 113 -6.29 -5.20 -10.95
N ALA A 114 -7.51 -5.23 -10.40
CA ALA A 114 -7.89 -6.25 -9.41
C ALA A 114 -7.63 -7.66 -9.95
N GLY A 115 -7.12 -8.55 -9.10
CA GLY A 115 -6.66 -9.89 -9.48
C GLY A 115 -5.22 -9.95 -10.00
N SER A 116 -4.54 -8.81 -10.22
CA SER A 116 -3.11 -8.81 -10.55
C SER A 116 -2.28 -9.42 -9.43
N LEU A 117 -1.22 -10.13 -9.79
CA LEU A 117 -0.28 -10.71 -8.84
C LEU A 117 1.02 -9.90 -8.82
N ILE A 118 1.56 -9.72 -7.61
CA ILE A 118 2.83 -9.07 -7.37
C ILE A 118 3.70 -10.02 -6.54
N ARG A 119 4.87 -10.38 -7.06
CA ARG A 119 5.89 -11.12 -6.32
C ARG A 119 6.80 -10.14 -5.58
N LEU A 120 7.05 -10.40 -4.30
CA LEU A 120 7.95 -9.62 -3.43
C LEU A 120 8.80 -10.60 -2.63
N GLY A 121 10.11 -10.65 -2.86
CA GLY A 121 10.93 -11.68 -2.23
C GLY A 121 10.36 -13.08 -2.46
N GLU A 122 10.03 -13.79 -1.39
CA GLU A 122 9.44 -15.13 -1.44
C GLU A 122 7.91 -15.12 -1.55
N ALA A 123 7.25 -14.02 -1.19
CA ALA A 123 5.80 -13.90 -1.13
C ALA A 123 5.17 -13.49 -2.47
N VAL A 124 3.88 -13.80 -2.63
CA VAL A 124 3.05 -13.28 -3.73
C VAL A 124 1.77 -12.70 -3.14
N LEU A 125 1.46 -11.46 -3.52
CA LEU A 125 0.23 -10.77 -3.20
C LEU A 125 -0.69 -10.72 -4.41
N GLU A 126 -2.00 -10.80 -4.17
CA GLU A 126 -3.04 -10.52 -5.16
C GLU A 126 -3.72 -9.19 -4.83
N VAL A 127 -3.88 -8.34 -5.84
CA VAL A 127 -4.55 -7.05 -5.73
C VAL A 127 -6.05 -7.27 -5.55
N SER A 128 -6.60 -6.77 -4.44
CA SER A 128 -8.03 -6.82 -4.13
C SER A 128 -8.81 -5.78 -4.95
N ASP A 129 -10.09 -6.03 -5.21
CA ASP A 129 -11.04 -5.07 -5.78
C ASP A 129 -11.57 -4.07 -4.74
N VAL A 130 -11.31 -4.31 -3.45
CA VAL A 130 -11.76 -3.45 -2.37
C VAL A 130 -10.97 -2.15 -2.35
N PRO A 131 -11.61 -0.97 -2.51
CA PRO A 131 -10.91 0.30 -2.55
C PRO A 131 -10.19 0.60 -1.23
N HIS A 132 -8.98 1.14 -1.33
CA HIS A 132 -8.25 1.70 -0.21
C HIS A 132 -8.34 3.23 -0.27
N LEU A 133 -9.04 3.84 0.71
CA LEU A 133 -9.37 5.27 0.70
C LEU A 133 -8.78 5.98 1.92
N GLY A 134 -8.49 7.27 1.75
CA GLY A 134 -8.15 8.16 2.86
C GLY A 134 -9.33 8.30 3.82
N CYS A 135 -9.05 8.29 5.11
CA CYS A 135 -10.02 8.34 6.20
C CYS A 135 -9.71 9.48 7.19
N ALA A 136 -10.50 9.63 8.25
CA ALA A 136 -10.28 10.66 9.27
C ALA A 136 -8.87 10.65 9.87
N LYS A 137 -8.28 9.46 10.13
CA LYS A 137 -6.89 9.34 10.59
C LYS A 137 -5.87 9.86 9.56
N PHE A 138 -6.17 9.75 8.27
CA PHE A 138 -5.32 10.30 7.22
C PHE A 138 -5.37 11.83 7.22
N VAL A 139 -6.56 12.42 7.47
CA VAL A 139 -6.72 13.89 7.65
C VAL A 139 -5.91 14.40 8.84
N GLU A 140 -5.96 13.72 9.98
CA GLU A 140 -5.18 14.09 11.18
C GLU A 140 -3.67 14.14 10.91
N ARG A 141 -3.18 13.29 10.01
CA ARG A 141 -1.75 13.13 9.73
C ARG A 141 -1.23 14.01 8.63
N PHE A 142 -2.04 14.23 7.60
CA PHE A 142 -1.61 14.87 6.35
C PHE A 142 -2.51 16.03 5.89
N GLY A 143 -3.60 16.30 6.60
CA GLY A 143 -4.53 17.38 6.28
C GLY A 143 -5.65 16.98 5.32
N ALA A 144 -6.64 17.86 5.23
CA ALA A 144 -7.84 17.63 4.42
C ALA A 144 -7.53 17.65 2.91
N GLU A 145 -6.61 18.50 2.47
CA GLU A 145 -6.21 18.60 1.06
C GLU A 145 -5.53 17.32 0.57
N ALA A 146 -4.64 16.72 1.37
CA ALA A 146 -4.03 15.44 1.04
C ALA A 146 -5.09 14.32 0.95
N MET A 147 -6.06 14.30 1.86
CA MET A 147 -7.15 13.32 1.82
C MET A 147 -8.02 13.51 0.57
N GLN A 148 -8.38 14.75 0.21
CA GLN A 148 -9.15 15.04 -1.00
C GLN A 148 -8.35 14.66 -2.26
N PHE A 149 -7.05 14.96 -2.28
CA PHE A 149 -6.15 14.63 -3.39
C PHE A 149 -6.09 13.11 -3.65
N VAL A 150 -5.81 12.30 -2.62
CA VAL A 150 -5.73 10.84 -2.80
C VAL A 150 -7.08 10.19 -3.10
N ASN A 151 -8.19 10.78 -2.66
CA ASN A 151 -9.56 10.30 -2.91
C ASN A 151 -10.20 10.89 -4.17
N SER A 152 -9.54 11.82 -4.87
CA SER A 152 -10.02 12.38 -6.14
C SER A 152 -10.18 11.27 -7.20
N ARG A 153 -10.87 11.57 -8.31
CA ARG A 153 -10.99 10.62 -9.44
C ARG A 153 -9.61 10.18 -9.93
N LEU A 154 -8.70 11.11 -10.14
CA LEU A 154 -7.32 10.82 -10.54
C LEU A 154 -6.56 10.06 -9.45
N GLY A 155 -6.70 10.47 -8.18
CA GLY A 155 -6.08 9.82 -7.06
C GLY A 155 -6.47 8.34 -6.91
N ARG A 156 -7.74 8.01 -7.19
CA ARG A 156 -8.22 6.61 -7.20
C ARG A 156 -7.69 5.83 -8.39
N GLN A 157 -7.63 6.44 -9.58
CA GLN A 157 -7.08 5.80 -10.77
C GLN A 157 -5.59 5.47 -10.58
N LEU A 158 -4.82 6.39 -10.00
CA LEU A 158 -3.41 6.20 -9.69
C LEU A 158 -3.17 5.47 -8.36
N ARG A 159 -4.22 5.15 -7.61
CA ARG A 159 -4.15 4.57 -6.26
C ARG A 159 -3.17 5.30 -5.34
N LEU A 160 -3.27 6.65 -5.34
CA LEU A 160 -2.38 7.49 -4.51
C LEU A 160 -2.50 7.20 -3.01
N ARG A 161 -3.64 6.65 -2.53
CA ARG A 161 -3.81 6.17 -1.16
C ARG A 161 -3.28 4.74 -0.97
N GLY A 162 -2.88 4.09 -2.03
CA GLY A 162 -2.48 2.68 -2.01
C GLY A 162 -3.63 1.74 -2.41
N MET A 163 -3.40 0.47 -2.16
CA MET A 163 -4.33 -0.61 -2.49
C MET A 163 -4.36 -1.64 -1.37
N ASN A 164 -5.45 -2.38 -1.31
CA ASN A 164 -5.59 -3.57 -0.50
C ASN A 164 -5.12 -4.79 -1.29
N THR A 165 -4.52 -5.74 -0.60
CA THR A 165 -4.07 -7.01 -1.17
C THR A 165 -4.34 -8.16 -0.21
N ARG A 166 -4.36 -9.39 -0.76
CA ARG A 166 -4.33 -10.65 0.01
C ARG A 166 -3.06 -11.43 -0.31
N ILE A 167 -2.60 -12.22 0.64
CA ILE A 167 -1.45 -13.09 0.47
C ILE A 167 -1.95 -14.37 -0.22
N VAL A 168 -1.33 -14.72 -1.36
CA VAL A 168 -1.62 -15.96 -2.10
C VAL A 168 -0.46 -16.96 -2.02
N VAL A 169 0.76 -16.46 -1.79
CA VAL A 169 1.92 -17.28 -1.44
C VAL A 169 2.58 -16.62 -0.24
N PRO A 170 2.60 -17.27 0.93
CA PRO A 170 3.32 -16.78 2.09
C PRO A 170 4.83 -16.80 1.86
N GLY A 171 5.58 -15.97 2.59
CA GLY A 171 7.03 -15.91 2.47
C GLY A 171 7.64 -14.68 3.11
N VAL A 172 8.96 -14.59 3.06
CA VAL A 172 9.73 -13.48 3.62
C VAL A 172 9.92 -12.39 2.58
N VAL A 173 9.73 -11.15 3.02
CA VAL A 173 9.94 -9.91 2.24
C VAL A 173 10.94 -9.03 2.96
N ARG A 174 11.90 -8.45 2.24
CA ARG A 174 12.94 -7.57 2.77
C ARG A 174 12.91 -6.20 2.10
N VAL A 175 13.31 -5.18 2.82
CA VAL A 175 13.61 -3.87 2.21
C VAL A 175 14.73 -4.07 1.20
N GLY A 176 14.56 -3.51 0.00
CA GLY A 176 15.45 -3.71 -1.14
C GLY A 176 15.07 -4.88 -2.06
N ASP A 177 14.14 -5.75 -1.67
CA ASP A 177 13.61 -6.78 -2.58
C ASP A 177 12.94 -6.14 -3.81
N ILE A 178 12.97 -6.85 -4.91
CA ILE A 178 12.31 -6.39 -6.14
C ILE A 178 10.86 -6.89 -6.16
N ALA A 179 9.93 -5.94 -6.10
CA ALA A 179 8.52 -6.17 -6.40
C ALA A 179 8.35 -6.33 -7.91
N THR A 180 7.83 -7.46 -8.36
CA THR A 180 7.65 -7.76 -9.78
C THR A 180 6.19 -8.07 -10.07
N ARG A 181 5.60 -7.36 -11.03
CA ARG A 181 4.29 -7.71 -11.57
C ARG A 181 4.39 -9.08 -12.25
N VAL A 182 3.55 -10.03 -11.79
CA VAL A 182 3.45 -11.34 -12.44
C VAL A 182 2.50 -11.20 -13.63
N LEU A 183 3.03 -11.31 -14.81
CA LEU A 183 2.20 -11.38 -16.02
C LEU A 183 1.51 -12.74 -16.06
N ALA A 184 0.20 -12.77 -16.37
CA ALA A 184 -0.46 -14.04 -16.67
C ALA A 184 0.31 -14.70 -17.82
N ALA A 185 0.64 -15.99 -17.67
CA ALA A 185 1.22 -16.74 -18.79
C ALA A 185 0.26 -16.59 -19.98
N ASP A 186 0.80 -16.23 -21.14
CA ASP A 186 0.01 -16.14 -22.37
C ASP A 186 -0.58 -17.53 -22.63
N PRO A 187 -1.92 -17.72 -22.63
CA PRO A 187 -2.52 -19.04 -22.84
C PRO A 187 -2.29 -19.59 -24.25
N HIS A 188 -1.56 -18.85 -25.10
CA HIS A 188 -1.27 -19.18 -26.52
C HIS A 188 0.22 -19.27 -26.85
N GLY A 189 1.12 -19.35 -25.83
CA GLY A 189 2.56 -19.57 -26.01
C GLY A 189 2.95 -21.05 -26.11
#